data_b137c191fc173c4802681de114cf857f
#
_entry.id   b137c191fc173c4802681de114cf857f
#
_cell.length_a   1.000
_cell.length_b   1.000
_cell.length_c   1.000
_cell.angle_alpha   90.00
_cell.angle_beta   90.00
_cell.angle_gamma   90.00
#
_symmetry.space_group_name_H-M   'P 1'
#
loop_
_entity.id
_entity.type
_entity.pdbx_description
1 polymer ?
#
loop_
_entity_poly.entity_id
_entity_poly.type
_entity_poly.pdbx_seq_one_letter_code
_entity_poly.pdbx_strand_id
1 'polypeptide(L)'
;MKKKIVLVGAGGHCKVVVDALKRLQTFTILGIIDSGRTVKEVAGVKVLGDDGKLETIVKKCPLAVVCLGSIGNPYKRIQVTLQLKKIGFKLPAVIHPSAIVSKSAKIGDGTFIAAGAVINPDALIGEHAIVNTNASIDHDCRIGDFVHVSPGVTLSGGVEIGENTHIGTGATVIEYKKIGANTLIGAGSMVVEDIPANCKAYGNPCKVVEQTPNVLKQ
;
A
#
# COMPACT_ATOMS: atom_id res chain seq x y z
N MET A 1 10.20 24.73 7.37
CA MET A 1 10.78 23.58 8.11
C MET A 1 10.17 22.27 7.63
N LYS A 2 10.97 21.21 7.47
CA LYS A 2 10.46 19.87 7.11
C LYS A 2 9.60 19.31 8.25
N LYS A 3 8.49 18.64 7.92
CA LYS A 3 7.63 17.98 8.92
C LYS A 3 8.30 16.70 9.43
N LYS A 4 8.28 16.46 10.75
CA LYS A 4 8.79 15.19 11.31
C LYS A 4 7.80 14.07 11.05
N ILE A 5 8.31 12.86 10.72
CA ILE A 5 7.52 11.66 10.49
C ILE A 5 8.20 10.44 11.12
N VAL A 6 7.45 9.55 11.74
CA VAL A 6 7.93 8.27 12.27
C VAL A 6 7.45 7.14 11.37
N LEU A 7 8.28 6.10 11.24
CA LEU A 7 7.97 4.91 10.46
C LEU A 7 7.60 3.77 11.40
N VAL A 8 6.60 2.97 11.03
CA VAL A 8 6.16 1.82 11.82
C VAL A 8 6.26 0.54 10.98
N GLY A 9 7.15 -0.34 11.41
CA GLY A 9 7.55 -1.55 10.70
C GLY A 9 8.96 -1.45 10.10
N ALA A 10 9.83 -2.43 10.39
CA ALA A 10 11.23 -2.49 9.95
C ALA A 10 11.50 -3.55 8.87
N GLY A 11 10.48 -3.90 8.08
CA GLY A 11 10.57 -4.91 7.01
C GLY A 11 11.20 -4.41 5.71
N GLY A 12 11.17 -5.25 4.67
CA GLY A 12 11.67 -4.90 3.33
C GLY A 12 10.99 -3.66 2.74
N HIS A 13 9.68 -3.53 2.91
CA HIS A 13 8.91 -2.37 2.46
C HIS A 13 9.39 -1.06 3.11
N CYS A 14 9.84 -1.11 4.35
CA CYS A 14 10.41 0.05 5.05
C CYS A 14 11.59 0.67 4.29
N LYS A 15 12.44 -0.15 3.66
CA LYS A 15 13.58 0.35 2.86
C LYS A 15 13.10 1.22 1.70
N VAL A 16 12.03 0.81 1.04
CA VAL A 16 11.44 1.53 -0.10
C VAL A 16 10.82 2.84 0.36
N VAL A 17 10.08 2.81 1.49
CA VAL A 17 9.48 4.03 2.07
C VAL A 17 10.56 5.02 2.53
N VAL A 18 11.66 4.54 3.14
CA VAL A 18 12.79 5.40 3.54
C VAL A 18 13.43 6.07 2.33
N ASP A 19 13.66 5.34 1.23
CA ASP A 19 14.22 5.92 0.00
C ASP A 19 13.30 7.02 -0.56
N ALA A 20 12.00 6.75 -0.65
CA ALA A 20 11.01 7.72 -1.12
C ALA A 20 11.00 9.00 -0.26
N LEU A 21 10.97 8.86 1.06
CA LEU A 21 10.95 10.01 1.97
C LEU A 21 12.24 10.84 1.92
N LYS A 22 13.40 10.19 1.76
CA LYS A 22 14.69 10.88 1.58
C LYS A 22 14.72 11.70 0.28
N ARG A 23 14.17 11.17 -0.80
CA ARG A 23 14.08 11.85 -2.11
C ARG A 23 13.02 12.96 -2.11
N LEU A 24 11.89 12.74 -1.46
CA LEU A 24 10.78 13.69 -1.37
C LEU A 24 11.17 14.98 -0.62
N GLN A 25 12.13 14.93 0.29
CA GLN A 25 12.65 16.07 1.07
C GLN A 25 11.62 16.90 1.86
N THR A 26 10.35 16.53 1.84
CA THR A 26 9.26 17.21 2.57
C THR A 26 9.27 16.86 4.06
N PHE A 27 9.79 15.67 4.38
CA PHE A 27 9.79 15.11 5.73
C PHE A 27 11.21 14.95 6.27
N THR A 28 11.31 15.00 7.61
CA THR A 28 12.48 14.54 8.36
C THR A 28 12.08 13.27 9.11
N ILE A 29 12.72 12.15 8.78
CA ILE A 29 12.44 10.87 9.42
C ILE A 29 12.98 10.92 10.85
N LEU A 30 12.10 10.74 11.85
CA LEU A 30 12.48 10.71 13.27
C LEU A 30 13.18 9.38 13.62
N GLY A 31 12.71 8.28 13.07
CA GLY A 31 13.19 6.93 13.30
C GLY A 31 12.10 5.90 12.98
N ILE A 32 12.37 4.65 13.35
CA ILE A 32 11.48 3.50 13.08
C ILE A 32 11.01 2.92 14.42
N ILE A 33 9.75 2.52 14.49
CA ILE A 33 9.19 1.70 15.58
C ILE A 33 8.90 0.31 15.00
N ASP A 34 9.36 -0.74 15.69
CA ASP A 34 9.10 -2.12 15.30
C ASP A 34 9.13 -3.06 16.52
N SER A 35 8.05 -3.81 16.72
CA SER A 35 7.89 -4.73 17.87
C SER A 35 8.32 -6.17 17.56
N GLY A 36 8.65 -6.50 16.31
CA GLY A 36 8.87 -7.88 15.90
C GLY A 36 10.29 -8.21 15.44
N ARG A 37 11.18 -7.22 15.37
CA ARG A 37 12.52 -7.43 14.80
C ARG A 37 13.63 -6.89 15.71
N THR A 38 14.73 -7.64 15.77
CA THR A 38 15.95 -7.25 16.53
C THR A 38 16.88 -6.33 15.75
N VAL A 39 16.46 -5.82 14.58
CA VAL A 39 17.29 -4.92 13.77
C VAL A 39 17.42 -3.55 14.44
N LYS A 40 18.63 -3.02 14.46
CA LYS A 40 18.92 -1.70 15.06
C LYS A 40 18.70 -0.55 14.07
N GLU A 41 18.71 -0.84 12.79
CA GLU A 41 18.69 0.16 11.73
C GLU A 41 18.13 -0.42 10.42
N VAL A 42 17.42 0.40 9.63
CA VAL A 42 16.98 0.08 8.26
C VAL A 42 17.31 1.25 7.34
N ALA A 43 18.08 1.03 6.29
CA ALA A 43 18.47 2.03 5.29
C ALA A 43 19.01 3.34 5.91
N GLY A 44 19.84 3.25 6.96
CA GLY A 44 20.44 4.40 7.64
C GLY A 44 19.49 5.11 8.60
N VAL A 45 18.34 4.51 8.94
CA VAL A 45 17.38 5.05 9.90
C VAL A 45 17.31 4.15 11.14
N LYS A 46 17.57 4.72 12.31
CA LYS A 46 17.60 3.98 13.60
C LYS A 46 16.21 3.48 13.99
N VAL A 47 16.15 2.26 14.53
CA VAL A 47 15.00 1.74 15.26
C VAL A 47 15.02 2.32 16.67
N LEU A 48 13.96 3.02 17.06
CA LEU A 48 13.85 3.73 18.33
C LEU A 48 13.33 2.83 19.46
N GLY A 49 12.71 1.72 19.12
CA GLY A 49 12.11 0.75 20.04
C GLY A 49 10.82 0.16 19.47
N ASP A 50 10.01 -0.35 20.37
CA ASP A 50 8.74 -1.02 20.13
C ASP A 50 7.52 -0.07 20.23
N ASP A 51 6.33 -0.64 20.06
CA ASP A 51 5.05 0.06 20.06
C ASP A 51 4.76 0.81 21.38
N GLY A 52 5.38 0.41 22.50
CA GLY A 52 5.25 1.09 23.79
C GLY A 52 5.72 2.55 23.78
N LYS A 53 6.49 2.95 22.75
CA LYS A 53 6.95 4.34 22.59
C LYS A 53 5.98 5.22 21.80
N LEU A 54 4.99 4.67 21.14
CA LEU A 54 4.11 5.40 20.22
C LEU A 54 3.37 6.56 20.90
N GLU A 55 2.82 6.36 22.12
CA GLU A 55 2.11 7.41 22.86
C GLU A 55 3.00 8.59 23.25
N THR A 56 4.29 8.36 23.46
CA THR A 56 5.25 9.42 23.73
C THR A 56 5.68 10.12 22.44
N ILE A 57 5.82 9.37 21.35
CA ILE A 57 6.28 9.88 20.06
C ILE A 57 5.22 10.78 19.43
N VAL A 58 3.93 10.43 19.46
CA VAL A 58 2.85 11.21 18.84
C VAL A 58 2.83 12.67 19.32
N LYS A 59 3.17 12.92 20.60
CA LYS A 59 3.24 14.26 21.19
C LYS A 59 4.30 15.16 20.55
N LYS A 60 5.35 14.57 19.97
CA LYS A 60 6.50 15.28 19.35
C LYS A 60 6.52 15.17 17.83
N CYS A 61 5.89 14.14 17.31
CA CYS A 61 5.86 13.78 15.88
C CYS A 61 4.50 13.15 15.57
N PRO A 62 3.48 13.95 15.23
CA PRO A 62 2.12 13.47 15.02
C PRO A 62 1.90 12.77 13.66
N LEU A 63 2.92 12.68 12.82
CA LEU A 63 2.83 12.02 11.52
C LEU A 63 3.51 10.65 11.56
N ALA A 64 2.85 9.64 11.02
CA ALA A 64 3.42 8.30 10.87
C ALA A 64 3.17 7.71 9.48
N VAL A 65 4.02 6.76 9.07
CA VAL A 65 3.81 5.91 7.89
C VAL A 65 3.90 4.46 8.32
N VAL A 66 2.92 3.67 7.89
CA VAL A 66 2.93 2.21 8.07
C VAL A 66 3.83 1.60 6.99
N CYS A 67 4.95 1.01 7.42
CA CYS A 67 5.96 0.42 6.55
C CYS A 67 5.84 -1.12 6.46
N LEU A 68 4.64 -1.63 6.65
CA LEU A 68 4.30 -3.04 6.51
C LEU A 68 3.76 -3.30 5.11
N GLY A 69 4.47 -4.13 4.33
CA GLY A 69 3.90 -4.72 3.13
C GLY A 69 2.92 -5.83 3.49
N SER A 70 2.07 -6.20 2.56
CA SER A 70 1.17 -7.35 2.71
C SER A 70 1.17 -8.17 1.43
N ILE A 71 1.31 -9.50 1.56
CA ILE A 71 1.13 -10.43 0.46
C ILE A 71 -0.08 -11.29 0.81
N GLY A 72 -1.17 -11.11 0.06
CA GLY A 72 -2.41 -11.87 0.23
C GLY A 72 -3.25 -11.53 1.47
N ASN A 73 -2.65 -11.10 2.58
CA ASN A 73 -3.37 -10.79 3.82
C ASN A 73 -2.94 -9.42 4.39
N PRO A 74 -3.77 -8.38 4.34
CA PRO A 74 -3.46 -7.06 4.88
C PRO A 74 -3.73 -6.91 6.39
N TYR A 75 -4.21 -7.93 7.09
CA TYR A 75 -4.71 -7.84 8.46
C TYR A 75 -3.75 -7.13 9.43
N LYS A 76 -2.47 -7.55 9.45
CA LYS A 76 -1.47 -6.91 10.33
C LYS A 76 -1.30 -5.42 10.01
N ARG A 77 -1.34 -5.05 8.73
CA ARG A 77 -1.24 -3.64 8.29
C ARG A 77 -2.46 -2.85 8.72
N ILE A 78 -3.66 -3.42 8.61
CA ILE A 78 -4.91 -2.83 9.07
C ILE A 78 -4.86 -2.61 10.58
N GLN A 79 -4.49 -3.62 11.36
CA GLN A 79 -4.40 -3.50 12.83
C GLN A 79 -3.46 -2.38 13.27
N VAL A 80 -2.25 -2.32 12.70
CA VAL A 80 -1.28 -1.26 13.03
C VAL A 80 -1.82 0.13 12.63
N THR A 81 -2.48 0.23 11.48
CA THR A 81 -3.11 1.47 11.03
C THR A 81 -4.16 1.96 12.03
N LEU A 82 -5.07 1.07 12.45
CA LEU A 82 -6.12 1.40 13.41
C LEU A 82 -5.55 1.80 14.77
N GLN A 83 -4.52 1.09 15.24
CA GLN A 83 -3.81 1.43 16.46
C GLN A 83 -3.21 2.84 16.39
N LEU A 84 -2.52 3.19 15.31
CA LEU A 84 -1.92 4.52 15.12
C LEU A 84 -2.97 5.61 15.05
N LYS A 85 -4.08 5.40 14.32
CA LYS A 85 -5.21 6.34 14.29
C LYS A 85 -5.81 6.54 15.69
N LYS A 86 -5.98 5.47 16.48
CA LYS A 86 -6.48 5.54 17.86
C LYS A 86 -5.56 6.32 18.79
N ILE A 87 -4.24 6.20 18.64
CA ILE A 87 -3.24 6.97 19.40
C ILE A 87 -3.22 8.45 19.01
N GLY A 88 -3.76 8.81 17.83
CA GLY A 88 -3.83 10.19 17.34
C GLY A 88 -2.80 10.55 16.27
N PHE A 89 -2.13 9.58 15.67
CA PHE A 89 -1.29 9.83 14.49
C PHE A 89 -2.13 10.18 13.26
N LYS A 90 -1.62 11.13 12.47
CA LYS A 90 -2.07 11.38 11.09
C LYS A 90 -1.18 10.58 10.15
N LEU A 91 -1.78 9.92 9.18
CA LEU A 91 -1.11 9.02 8.25
C LEU A 91 -1.17 9.61 6.83
N PRO A 92 -0.26 10.52 6.45
CA PRO A 92 -0.32 11.16 5.14
C PRO A 92 -0.01 10.16 4.03
N ALA A 93 -0.51 10.43 2.82
CA ALA A 93 -0.03 9.75 1.63
C ALA A 93 1.45 10.09 1.38
N VAL A 94 2.22 9.11 0.92
CA VAL A 94 3.62 9.27 0.53
C VAL A 94 3.77 8.89 -0.94
N ILE A 95 4.10 9.87 -1.77
CA ILE A 95 4.23 9.70 -3.22
C ILE A 95 5.71 9.90 -3.58
N HIS A 96 6.32 8.88 -4.18
CA HIS A 96 7.71 8.96 -4.63
C HIS A 96 7.87 10.05 -5.70
N PRO A 97 8.93 10.89 -5.68
CA PRO A 97 9.06 12.00 -6.64
C PRO A 97 9.18 11.58 -8.11
N SER A 98 9.54 10.31 -8.40
CA SER A 98 9.54 9.79 -9.77
C SER A 98 8.24 9.08 -10.15
N ALA A 99 7.21 9.06 -9.31
CA ALA A 99 5.89 8.64 -9.72
C ALA A 99 5.22 9.72 -10.56
N ILE A 100 4.48 9.31 -11.59
CA ILE A 100 3.69 10.20 -12.43
C ILE A 100 2.24 10.08 -11.97
N VAL A 101 1.72 11.14 -11.37
CA VAL A 101 0.35 11.16 -10.87
C VAL A 101 -0.42 12.31 -11.54
N SER A 102 -1.52 11.99 -12.20
CA SER A 102 -2.39 12.99 -12.81
C SER A 102 -2.95 13.95 -11.76
N LYS A 103 -3.12 15.22 -12.15
CA LYS A 103 -3.71 16.25 -11.28
C LYS A 103 -5.17 15.98 -10.90
N SER A 104 -5.92 15.25 -11.73
CA SER A 104 -7.30 14.87 -11.46
C SER A 104 -7.43 13.58 -10.65
N ALA A 105 -6.36 12.80 -10.52
CA ALA A 105 -6.37 11.61 -9.66
C ALA A 105 -6.49 11.98 -8.18
N LYS A 106 -7.22 11.15 -7.43
CA LYS A 106 -7.39 11.31 -5.98
C LYS A 106 -6.69 10.17 -5.24
N ILE A 107 -5.86 10.51 -4.27
CA ILE A 107 -5.09 9.56 -3.48
C ILE A 107 -5.52 9.67 -2.03
N GLY A 108 -5.98 8.57 -1.45
CA GLY A 108 -6.40 8.49 -0.05
C GLY A 108 -5.23 8.57 0.94
N ASP A 109 -5.54 8.95 2.18
CA ASP A 109 -4.58 9.06 3.27
C ASP A 109 -3.89 7.72 3.56
N GLY A 110 -2.65 7.77 4.00
CA GLY A 110 -1.83 6.59 4.32
C GLY A 110 -1.38 5.77 3.12
N THR A 111 -1.76 6.14 1.91
CA THR A 111 -1.40 5.45 0.67
C THR A 111 0.06 5.72 0.31
N PHE A 112 0.75 4.67 -0.13
CA PHE A 112 2.12 4.73 -0.63
C PHE A 112 2.16 4.51 -2.14
N ILE A 113 2.72 5.47 -2.86
CA ILE A 113 2.98 5.38 -4.30
C ILE A 113 4.49 5.30 -4.53
N ALA A 114 4.94 4.17 -5.07
CA ALA A 114 6.37 3.87 -5.25
C ALA A 114 6.96 4.50 -6.51
N ALA A 115 8.28 4.33 -6.65
CA ALA A 115 9.05 4.83 -7.78
C ALA A 115 8.54 4.30 -9.13
N GLY A 116 8.43 5.17 -10.12
CA GLY A 116 8.01 4.83 -11.48
C GLY A 116 6.55 4.42 -11.64
N ALA A 117 5.74 4.46 -10.58
CA ALA A 117 4.30 4.20 -10.71
C ALA A 117 3.64 5.32 -11.51
N VAL A 118 2.67 4.95 -12.36
CA VAL A 118 1.89 5.87 -13.17
C VAL A 118 0.42 5.79 -12.75
N ILE A 119 -0.19 6.92 -12.45
CA ILE A 119 -1.61 7.04 -12.10
C ILE A 119 -2.24 8.08 -13.02
N ASN A 120 -3.11 7.62 -13.88
CA ASN A 120 -3.72 8.38 -14.96
C ASN A 120 -4.94 9.21 -14.51
N PRO A 121 -5.50 10.06 -15.39
CA PRO A 121 -6.61 10.94 -15.05
C PRO A 121 -7.81 10.23 -14.43
N ASP A 122 -8.42 10.90 -13.43
CA ASP A 122 -9.66 10.52 -12.76
C ASP A 122 -9.62 9.17 -12.02
N ALA A 123 -8.42 8.57 -11.89
CA ALA A 123 -8.23 7.41 -11.03
C ALA A 123 -8.46 7.78 -9.55
N LEU A 124 -9.19 6.92 -8.84
CA LEU A 124 -9.48 7.06 -7.42
C LEU A 124 -8.77 5.95 -6.65
N ILE A 125 -7.79 6.31 -5.83
CA ILE A 125 -7.04 5.39 -4.99
C ILE A 125 -7.50 5.60 -3.54
N GLY A 126 -7.99 4.53 -2.91
CA GLY A 126 -8.45 4.55 -1.53
C GLY A 126 -7.37 4.80 -0.49
N GLU A 127 -7.76 4.72 0.79
CA GLU A 127 -6.84 4.91 1.92
C GLU A 127 -5.91 3.69 2.10
N HIS A 128 -4.72 3.97 2.60
CA HIS A 128 -3.75 2.93 2.98
C HIS A 128 -3.42 1.92 1.87
N ALA A 129 -3.63 2.27 0.61
CA ALA A 129 -3.23 1.44 -0.52
C ALA A 129 -1.69 1.46 -0.71
N ILE A 130 -1.18 0.45 -1.39
CA ILE A 130 0.21 0.41 -1.87
C ILE A 130 0.16 0.26 -3.40
N VAL A 131 0.61 1.28 -4.12
CA VAL A 131 0.89 1.19 -5.55
C VAL A 131 2.38 1.08 -5.72
N ASN A 132 2.84 -0.11 -6.05
CA ASN A 132 4.25 -0.47 -5.99
C ASN A 132 5.02 -0.06 -7.24
N THR A 133 6.32 -0.32 -7.24
CA THR A 133 7.29 0.10 -8.27
C THR A 133 6.81 -0.25 -9.67
N ASN A 134 6.82 0.74 -10.57
CA ASN A 134 6.43 0.62 -11.99
C ASN A 134 5.01 0.06 -12.22
N ALA A 135 4.12 0.08 -11.24
CA ALA A 135 2.71 -0.24 -11.49
C ALA A 135 2.03 0.89 -12.28
N SER A 136 1.17 0.53 -13.21
CA SER A 136 0.38 1.45 -14.02
C SER A 136 -1.10 1.28 -13.72
N ILE A 137 -1.75 2.39 -13.35
CA ILE A 137 -3.19 2.49 -13.11
C ILE A 137 -3.75 3.50 -14.10
N ASP A 138 -4.53 3.02 -15.03
CA ASP A 138 -5.06 3.84 -16.11
C ASP A 138 -6.26 4.68 -15.66
N HIS A 139 -6.81 5.50 -16.60
CA HIS A 139 -7.88 6.46 -16.34
C HIS A 139 -9.13 5.79 -15.74
N ASP A 140 -9.90 6.52 -14.94
CA ASP A 140 -11.18 6.10 -14.35
C ASP A 140 -11.13 4.87 -13.43
N CYS A 141 -9.93 4.33 -13.12
CA CYS A 141 -9.79 3.20 -12.20
C CYS A 141 -10.24 3.55 -10.78
N ARG A 142 -10.85 2.57 -10.09
CA ARG A 142 -11.27 2.68 -8.69
C ARG A 142 -10.59 1.61 -7.85
N ILE A 143 -9.68 2.02 -7.00
CA ILE A 143 -8.88 1.13 -6.15
C ILE A 143 -9.32 1.32 -4.71
N GLY A 144 -9.81 0.25 -4.07
CA GLY A 144 -10.31 0.28 -2.71
C GLY A 144 -9.22 0.46 -1.63
N ASP A 145 -9.66 0.58 -0.38
CA ASP A 145 -8.79 0.75 0.76
C ASP A 145 -7.93 -0.51 0.99
N PHE A 146 -6.72 -0.30 1.49
CA PHE A 146 -5.77 -1.37 1.78
C PHE A 146 -5.42 -2.28 0.60
N VAL A 147 -5.76 -1.93 -0.63
CA VAL A 147 -5.33 -2.67 -1.81
C VAL A 147 -3.81 -2.62 -1.94
N HIS A 148 -3.23 -3.72 -2.40
CA HIS A 148 -1.82 -3.77 -2.78
C HIS A 148 -1.70 -4.08 -4.27
N VAL A 149 -1.37 -3.09 -5.05
CA VAL A 149 -0.98 -3.21 -6.46
C VAL A 149 0.51 -3.45 -6.51
N SER A 150 0.94 -4.70 -6.78
CA SER A 150 2.34 -5.14 -6.70
C SER A 150 3.21 -4.56 -7.84
N PRO A 151 4.55 -4.75 -7.79
CA PRO A 151 5.44 -4.21 -8.82
C PRO A 151 5.07 -4.65 -10.22
N GLY A 152 5.10 -3.69 -11.18
CA GLY A 152 4.87 -3.95 -12.60
C GLY A 152 3.45 -4.39 -12.98
N VAL A 153 2.47 -4.24 -12.10
CA VAL A 153 1.06 -4.48 -12.41
C VAL A 153 0.55 -3.45 -13.39
N THR A 154 -0.25 -3.88 -14.36
CA THR A 154 -0.95 -3.00 -15.30
C THR A 154 -2.46 -3.15 -15.12
N LEU A 155 -3.13 -2.05 -14.78
CA LEU A 155 -4.58 -1.94 -14.76
C LEU A 155 -5.02 -1.02 -15.90
N SER A 156 -5.77 -1.56 -16.85
CA SER A 156 -6.34 -0.78 -17.96
C SER A 156 -7.49 0.11 -17.48
N GLY A 157 -8.00 0.98 -18.38
CA GLY A 157 -9.01 1.98 -18.03
C GLY A 157 -10.28 1.42 -17.37
N GLY A 158 -10.80 2.13 -16.38
CA GLY A 158 -12.06 1.80 -15.72
C GLY A 158 -12.06 0.53 -14.85
N VAL A 159 -10.90 -0.03 -14.51
CA VAL A 159 -10.79 -1.20 -13.63
C VAL A 159 -11.22 -0.84 -12.20
N GLU A 160 -12.03 -1.70 -11.58
CA GLU A 160 -12.44 -1.57 -10.18
C GLU A 160 -11.84 -2.69 -9.33
N ILE A 161 -11.14 -2.33 -8.25
CA ILE A 161 -10.53 -3.28 -7.30
C ILE A 161 -11.15 -3.06 -5.92
N GLY A 162 -11.79 -4.08 -5.36
CA GLY A 162 -12.35 -4.05 -4.02
C GLY A 162 -11.28 -3.98 -2.92
N GLU A 163 -11.68 -3.50 -1.75
CA GLU A 163 -10.80 -3.33 -0.59
C GLU A 163 -10.04 -4.60 -0.18
N ASN A 164 -8.89 -4.44 0.48
CA ASN A 164 -8.07 -5.53 1.00
C ASN A 164 -7.52 -6.51 -0.04
N THR A 165 -7.68 -6.20 -1.31
CA THR A 165 -7.28 -7.07 -2.44
C THR A 165 -5.81 -6.90 -2.76
N HIS A 166 -5.16 -8.00 -3.12
CA HIS A 166 -3.77 -8.04 -3.54
C HIS A 166 -3.67 -8.44 -5.02
N ILE A 167 -3.09 -7.57 -5.82
CA ILE A 167 -2.79 -7.85 -7.23
C ILE A 167 -1.32 -8.22 -7.33
N GLY A 168 -1.03 -9.46 -7.69
CA GLY A 168 0.32 -10.03 -7.72
C GLY A 168 1.24 -9.39 -8.77
N THR A 169 2.55 -9.47 -8.53
CA THR A 169 3.60 -8.88 -9.37
C THR A 169 3.40 -9.18 -10.86
N GLY A 170 3.43 -8.16 -11.71
CA GLY A 170 3.34 -8.30 -13.16
C GLY A 170 1.98 -8.78 -13.68
N ALA A 171 0.94 -8.83 -12.85
CA ALA A 171 -0.41 -9.15 -13.34
C ALA A 171 -0.96 -8.00 -14.21
N THR A 172 -1.80 -8.37 -15.18
CA THR A 172 -2.47 -7.44 -16.08
C THR A 172 -3.97 -7.62 -15.98
N VAL A 173 -4.71 -6.52 -15.94
CA VAL A 173 -6.17 -6.49 -15.89
C VAL A 173 -6.65 -5.66 -17.08
N ILE A 174 -7.46 -6.26 -17.97
CA ILE A 174 -8.02 -5.53 -19.12
C ILE A 174 -9.08 -4.53 -18.64
N GLU A 175 -9.50 -3.65 -19.56
CA GLU A 175 -10.40 -2.52 -19.26
C GLU A 175 -11.75 -2.97 -18.70
N TYR A 176 -12.31 -2.12 -17.82
CA TYR A 176 -13.65 -2.24 -17.22
C TYR A 176 -13.91 -3.53 -16.45
N LYS A 177 -12.86 -4.22 -15.97
CA LYS A 177 -13.02 -5.42 -15.13
C LYS A 177 -13.12 -5.06 -13.66
N LYS A 178 -13.88 -5.90 -12.94
CA LYS A 178 -14.08 -5.79 -11.49
C LYS A 178 -13.41 -6.95 -10.78
N ILE A 179 -12.61 -6.65 -9.77
CA ILE A 179 -12.04 -7.63 -8.86
C ILE A 179 -12.60 -7.34 -7.47
N GLY A 180 -13.31 -8.32 -6.91
CA GLY A 180 -13.97 -8.16 -5.62
C GLY A 180 -12.99 -7.98 -4.46
N ALA A 181 -13.55 -7.59 -3.29
CA ALA A 181 -12.78 -7.39 -2.06
C ALA A 181 -12.16 -8.69 -1.51
N ASN A 182 -11.10 -8.55 -0.70
CA ASN A 182 -10.43 -9.67 -0.02
C ASN A 182 -9.94 -10.76 -0.99
N THR A 183 -9.53 -10.38 -2.18
CA THR A 183 -9.13 -11.29 -3.27
C THR A 183 -7.63 -11.24 -3.49
N LEU A 184 -7.04 -12.38 -3.83
CA LEU A 184 -5.65 -12.48 -4.26
C LEU A 184 -5.60 -12.82 -5.74
N ILE A 185 -5.01 -11.94 -6.56
CA ILE A 185 -4.63 -12.24 -7.93
C ILE A 185 -3.15 -12.67 -7.93
N GLY A 186 -2.86 -13.83 -8.50
CA GLY A 186 -1.49 -14.36 -8.58
C GLY A 186 -0.58 -13.54 -9.48
N ALA A 187 0.74 -13.65 -9.26
CA ALA A 187 1.73 -12.98 -10.08
C ALA A 187 1.65 -13.43 -11.55
N GLY A 188 1.85 -12.49 -12.49
CA GLY A 188 1.81 -12.75 -13.92
C GLY A 188 0.44 -13.14 -14.49
N SER A 189 -0.63 -13.02 -13.73
CA SER A 189 -1.98 -13.36 -14.17
C SER A 189 -2.52 -12.36 -15.19
N MET A 190 -3.32 -12.86 -16.16
CA MET A 190 -4.06 -12.05 -17.13
C MET A 190 -5.56 -12.11 -16.80
N VAL A 191 -6.08 -11.05 -16.19
CA VAL A 191 -7.51 -10.94 -15.84
C VAL A 191 -8.30 -10.39 -17.02
N VAL A 192 -9.14 -11.23 -17.61
CA VAL A 192 -9.98 -10.90 -18.77
C VAL A 192 -11.47 -11.01 -18.47
N GLU A 193 -11.84 -11.44 -17.26
CA GLU A 193 -13.21 -11.55 -16.76
C GLU A 193 -13.27 -10.96 -15.35
N ASP A 194 -14.45 -10.62 -14.88
CA ASP A 194 -14.66 -10.20 -13.50
C ASP A 194 -14.30 -11.31 -12.51
N ILE A 195 -13.65 -10.95 -11.41
CA ILE A 195 -13.25 -11.90 -10.36
C ILE A 195 -14.08 -11.58 -9.09
N PRO A 196 -14.76 -12.59 -8.51
CA PRO A 196 -15.56 -12.38 -7.31
C PRO A 196 -14.72 -12.03 -6.08
N ALA A 197 -15.38 -11.57 -5.02
CA ALA A 197 -14.74 -11.33 -3.73
C ALA A 197 -14.37 -12.65 -3.01
N ASN A 198 -13.45 -12.54 -2.05
CA ASN A 198 -13.06 -13.62 -1.14
C ASN A 198 -12.54 -14.88 -1.88
N CYS A 199 -11.63 -14.70 -2.81
CA CYS A 199 -11.05 -15.82 -3.54
C CYS A 199 -9.57 -15.60 -3.87
N LYS A 200 -8.92 -16.68 -4.31
CA LYS A 200 -7.63 -16.65 -5.01
C LYS A 200 -7.86 -16.99 -6.48
N ALA A 201 -7.28 -16.19 -7.36
CA ALA A 201 -7.36 -16.40 -8.80
C ALA A 201 -5.99 -16.19 -9.46
N TYR A 202 -5.61 -17.04 -10.39
CA TYR A 202 -4.36 -16.88 -11.13
C TYR A 202 -4.39 -17.61 -12.48
N GLY A 203 -3.37 -17.33 -13.29
CA GLY A 203 -3.17 -17.92 -14.60
C GLY A 203 -3.39 -16.95 -15.77
N ASN A 204 -3.22 -17.47 -16.98
CA ASN A 204 -3.50 -16.79 -18.24
C ASN A 204 -4.34 -17.72 -19.15
N PRO A 205 -5.64 -17.47 -19.29
CA PRO A 205 -6.44 -16.45 -18.58
C PRO A 205 -6.58 -16.73 -17.08
N CYS A 206 -6.73 -15.69 -16.29
CA CYS A 206 -6.90 -15.77 -14.84
C CYS A 206 -8.23 -16.45 -14.48
N LYS A 207 -8.17 -17.46 -13.61
CA LYS A 207 -9.36 -18.20 -13.15
C LYS A 207 -9.33 -18.34 -11.63
N VAL A 208 -10.52 -18.35 -11.02
CA VAL A 208 -10.66 -18.63 -9.58
C VAL A 208 -10.25 -20.07 -9.32
N VAL A 209 -9.36 -20.26 -8.36
CA VAL A 209 -8.83 -21.58 -7.96
C VAL A 209 -9.19 -21.97 -6.56
N GLU A 210 -9.51 -20.98 -5.70
CA GLU A 210 -9.84 -21.21 -4.30
C GLU A 210 -10.80 -20.12 -3.80
N GLN A 211 -11.85 -20.52 -3.09
CA GLN A 211 -12.67 -19.61 -2.31
C GLN A 211 -12.04 -19.47 -0.92
N THR A 212 -11.78 -18.23 -0.50
CA THR A 212 -11.18 -17.98 0.81
C THR A 212 -12.25 -17.41 1.74
N PRO A 213 -12.37 -17.89 2.98
CA PRO A 213 -13.21 -17.22 3.96
C PRO A 213 -12.72 -15.78 4.16
N ASN A 214 -13.65 -14.88 4.48
CA ASN A 214 -13.32 -13.47 4.71
C ASN A 214 -12.24 -13.35 5.79
N VAL A 215 -11.04 -12.88 5.38
CA VAL A 215 -9.82 -12.82 6.22
C VAL A 215 -10.00 -11.90 7.44
N LEU A 216 -11.00 -11.02 7.42
CA LEU A 216 -11.28 -10.08 8.52
C LEU A 216 -12.17 -10.69 9.62
N LYS A 217 -12.62 -11.94 9.46
CA LYS A 217 -13.47 -12.66 10.45
C LYS A 217 -12.72 -13.69 11.30
N GLN A 218 -11.39 -13.69 11.24
CA GLN A 218 -10.56 -14.58 12.09
C GLN A 218 -9.88 -13.78 13.20
#